data_cdb12340b1de9e0dd32619d3710c083c
#
_entry.id   cdb12340b1de9e0dd32619d3710c083c
#
_cell.length_a   1.000
_cell.length_b   1.000
_cell.length_c   1.000
_cell.angle_alpha   90.00
_cell.angle_beta   90.00
_cell.angle_gamma   90.00
#
_symmetry.space_group_name_H-M   'P 1'
#
loop_
_entity.id
_entity.type
_entity.pdbx_description
1 polymer ?
#
loop_
_entity_poly.entity_id
_entity_poly.type
_entity_poly.pdbx_seq_one_letter_code
_entity_poly.pdbx_strand_id
1 'polypeptide(L)' 'NENEKLLRIQYLCNRLGISLDEVAYIGDDLNDLDVLKNVGISAMPINSPILDKYTPNYITKRAGGNGAFREFVDLILKHR' A
#
# COMPACT_ATOMS: atom_id res chain seq x y z
N ASN A 1 6.73 -9.01 -14.10
CA ASN A 1 7.03 -7.63 -14.48
C ASN A 1 6.79 -6.72 -13.28
N GLU A 2 7.73 -5.83 -13.02
CA GLU A 2 7.70 -4.93 -11.88
C GLU A 2 6.46 -4.03 -11.85
N ASN A 3 5.94 -3.66 -13.02
CA ASN A 3 4.80 -2.77 -13.14
C ASN A 3 3.45 -3.49 -13.17
N GLU A 4 3.44 -4.80 -13.08
CA GLU A 4 2.21 -5.56 -13.26
C GLU A 4 1.15 -5.24 -12.22
N LYS A 5 1.54 -5.12 -10.96
CA LYS A 5 0.60 -4.80 -9.89
C LYS A 5 0.02 -3.39 -10.08
N LEU A 6 0.84 -2.43 -10.45
CA LEU A 6 0.37 -1.07 -10.69
C LEU A 6 -0.63 -1.04 -11.85
N LEU A 7 -0.33 -1.73 -12.93
CA LEU A 7 -1.24 -1.80 -14.08
C LEU A 7 -2.59 -2.40 -13.71
N ARG A 8 -2.60 -3.44 -12.87
CA ARG A 8 -3.84 -4.05 -12.39
C ARG A 8 -4.65 -3.07 -11.54
N ILE A 9 -3.98 -2.34 -10.65
CA ILE A 9 -4.64 -1.35 -9.80
C ILE A 9 -5.22 -0.22 -10.65
N GLN A 10 -4.47 0.26 -11.64
CA GLN A 10 -4.95 1.29 -12.56
C GLN A 10 -6.17 0.84 -13.34
N TYR A 11 -6.17 -0.42 -13.79
CA TYR A 11 -7.32 -1.00 -14.47
C TYR A 11 -8.56 -1.02 -13.57
N LEU A 12 -8.38 -1.45 -12.32
CA LEU A 12 -9.47 -1.46 -11.35
C LEU A 12 -9.99 -0.04 -11.06
N CYS A 13 -9.09 0.92 -10.93
CA CYS A 13 -9.47 2.31 -10.71
C CYS A 13 -10.34 2.84 -11.85
N ASN A 14 -9.94 2.53 -13.08
CA ASN A 14 -10.74 2.93 -14.26
C ASN A 14 -12.12 2.29 -14.23
N ARG A 15 -12.20 1.01 -13.88
CA ARG A 15 -13.48 0.30 -13.80
C ARG A 15 -14.38 0.88 -12.72
N LEU A 16 -13.81 1.31 -11.61
CA LEU A 16 -14.56 1.85 -10.48
C LEU A 16 -14.80 3.36 -10.55
N GLY A 17 -14.21 4.03 -11.52
CA GLY A 17 -14.35 5.47 -11.66
C GLY A 17 -13.62 6.27 -10.58
N ILE A 18 -12.51 5.74 -10.06
CA ILE A 18 -11.70 6.41 -9.04
C ILE A 18 -10.29 6.65 -9.56
N SER A 19 -9.54 7.52 -8.88
CA SER A 19 -8.14 7.77 -9.19
C SER A 19 -7.23 7.02 -8.21
N LEU A 20 -5.95 6.89 -8.55
CA LEU A 20 -4.96 6.30 -7.65
C LEU A 20 -4.87 7.05 -6.32
N ASP A 21 -5.12 8.35 -6.32
CA ASP A 21 -5.12 9.15 -5.09
C ASP A 21 -6.17 8.69 -4.08
N GLU A 22 -7.18 7.97 -4.54
CA GLU A 22 -8.25 7.45 -3.69
C GLU A 22 -7.99 6.04 -3.19
N VAL A 23 -6.82 5.47 -3.50
CA VAL A 23 -6.44 4.11 -3.11
C VAL A 23 -5.52 4.15 -1.90
N ALA A 24 -5.77 3.25 -0.95
CA ALA A 24 -4.86 2.97 0.15
C ALA A 24 -4.28 1.57 -0.04
N TYR A 25 -2.99 1.42 0.10
CA TYR A 25 -2.31 0.17 -0.22
C TYR A 25 -1.20 -0.12 0.79
N ILE A 26 -1.14 -1.38 1.25
CA ILE A 26 -0.05 -1.84 2.10
C ILE A 26 0.70 -2.95 1.38
N GLY A 27 2.03 -2.87 1.36
CA GLY A 27 2.87 -3.84 0.69
C GLY A 27 4.22 -3.99 1.36
N ASP A 28 4.92 -5.09 1.07
CA ASP A 28 6.22 -5.38 1.66
C ASP A 28 7.20 -6.04 0.69
N ASP A 29 6.88 -6.06 -0.59
CA ASP A 29 7.69 -6.70 -1.62
C ASP A 29 8.20 -5.65 -2.60
N LEU A 30 9.32 -5.93 -3.26
CA LEU A 30 9.85 -5.08 -4.33
C LEU A 30 8.80 -4.81 -5.41
N ASN A 31 7.97 -5.81 -5.70
CA ASN A 31 6.89 -5.67 -6.69
C ASN A 31 5.81 -4.69 -6.27
N ASP A 32 5.77 -4.28 -5.01
CA ASP A 32 4.80 -3.32 -4.51
C ASP A 32 5.27 -1.87 -4.62
N LEU A 33 6.56 -1.64 -4.89
CA LEU A 33 7.12 -0.28 -4.87
C LEU A 33 6.40 0.68 -5.81
N ASP A 34 6.11 0.27 -7.05
CA ASP A 34 5.44 1.15 -7.99
C ASP A 34 4.04 1.53 -7.52
N VAL A 35 3.31 0.59 -6.92
CA VAL A 35 2.00 0.87 -6.35
C VAL A 35 2.13 1.83 -5.17
N LEU A 36 3.04 1.51 -4.23
CA LEU A 36 3.25 2.32 -3.04
C LEU A 36 3.58 3.76 -3.35
N LYS A 37 4.36 3.99 -4.41
CA LYS A 37 4.77 5.34 -4.83
C LYS A 37 3.66 6.12 -5.52
N ASN A 38 2.60 5.46 -5.97
CA ASN A 38 1.58 6.09 -6.82
C ASN A 38 0.19 6.16 -6.20
N VAL A 39 -0.05 5.50 -5.07
CA VAL A 39 -1.36 5.55 -4.41
C VAL A 39 -1.46 6.72 -3.46
N GLY A 40 -2.69 7.03 -3.04
CA GLY A 40 -2.95 8.14 -2.14
C GLY A 40 -2.41 7.92 -0.74
N ILE A 41 -2.59 6.72 -0.19
CA ILE A 41 -2.07 6.35 1.13
C ILE A 41 -1.32 5.04 1.01
N SER A 42 -0.02 5.08 1.31
CA SER A 42 0.84 3.90 1.27
C SER A 42 1.25 3.48 2.68
N ALA A 43 1.41 2.19 2.89
CA ALA A 43 1.87 1.65 4.16
C ALA A 43 2.78 0.45 3.95
N MET A 44 3.64 0.21 4.91
CA MET A 44 4.52 -0.95 4.95
C MET A 44 4.53 -1.52 6.37
N PRO A 45 4.60 -2.86 6.52
CA PRO A 45 4.83 -3.45 7.83
C PRO A 45 6.20 -3.05 8.38
N ILE A 46 6.32 -2.98 9.69
CA ILE A 46 7.58 -2.59 10.33
C ILE A 46 8.74 -3.52 10.01
N ASN A 47 8.44 -4.78 9.68
CA ASN A 47 9.46 -5.75 9.32
C ASN A 47 9.67 -5.87 7.82
N SER A 48 9.17 -4.92 7.04
CA SER A 48 9.28 -4.99 5.58
C SER A 48 10.75 -4.92 5.14
N PRO A 49 11.18 -5.82 4.24
CA PRO A 49 12.56 -5.79 3.73
C PRO A 49 12.82 -4.62 2.78
N ILE A 50 11.79 -3.87 2.38
CA ILE A 50 11.94 -2.75 1.45
C ILE A 50 11.80 -1.39 2.13
N LEU A 51 11.81 -1.32 3.46
CA LEU A 51 11.74 -0.04 4.17
C LEU A 51 12.89 0.91 3.82
N ASP A 52 14.03 0.37 3.43
CA ASP A 52 15.17 1.16 2.99
C ASP A 52 15.04 1.68 1.56
N LYS A 53 14.07 1.19 0.81
CA LYS A 53 13.87 1.57 -0.60
C LYS A 53 12.88 2.73 -0.76
N TYR A 54 11.94 2.86 0.16
CA TYR A 54 10.88 3.86 0.08
C TYR A 54 10.27 4.11 1.45
N THR A 55 9.98 5.37 1.77
CA THR A 55 9.30 5.73 3.01
C THR A 55 7.82 5.90 2.71
N PRO A 56 6.96 5.00 3.20
CA PRO A 56 5.52 5.12 2.98
C PRO A 56 4.90 6.19 3.87
N ASN A 57 3.61 6.47 3.66
CA ASN A 57 2.89 7.39 4.53
C ASN A 57 2.77 6.84 5.95
N TYR A 58 2.67 5.51 6.09
CA TYR A 58 2.52 4.88 7.39
C TYR A 58 3.31 3.57 7.48
N ILE A 59 4.02 3.40 8.59
CA ILE A 59 4.70 2.14 8.89
C ILE A 59 3.94 1.51 10.06
N THR A 60 3.44 0.28 9.88
CA THR A 60 2.66 -0.36 10.91
C THR A 60 3.52 -0.72 12.11
N LYS A 61 2.93 -0.76 13.29
CA LYS A 61 3.59 -1.21 14.50
C LYS A 61 3.68 -2.72 14.56
N ARG A 62 2.73 -3.40 13.92
CA ARG A 62 2.70 -4.86 13.83
C ARG A 62 3.44 -5.31 12.58
N ALA A 63 4.06 -6.49 12.68
CA ALA A 63 4.80 -7.08 11.58
C ALA A 63 3.86 -7.63 10.51
N GLY A 64 4.36 -7.71 9.28
CA GLY A 64 3.66 -8.38 8.20
C GLY A 64 3.40 -9.84 8.58
N GLY A 65 2.19 -10.32 8.28
CA GLY A 65 1.76 -11.65 8.70
C GLY A 65 1.31 -11.73 10.14
N ASN A 66 1.39 -10.61 10.90
CA ASN A 66 1.03 -10.59 12.32
C ASN A 66 0.13 -9.40 12.66
N GLY A 67 -0.83 -9.12 11.79
CA GLY A 67 -1.84 -8.10 12.02
C GLY A 67 -1.57 -6.74 11.40
N ALA A 68 -0.53 -6.60 10.58
CA ALA A 68 -0.20 -5.31 9.95
C ALA A 68 -1.34 -4.81 9.05
N PHE A 69 -1.92 -5.68 8.24
CA PHE A 69 -3.03 -5.30 7.36
C PHE A 69 -4.23 -4.79 8.16
N ARG A 70 -4.60 -5.50 9.21
CA ARG A 70 -5.73 -5.10 10.06
C ARG A 70 -5.46 -3.77 10.73
N GLU A 71 -4.24 -3.55 11.20
CA GLU A 71 -3.84 -2.29 11.80
C GLU A 71 -4.05 -1.14 10.81
N PHE A 72 -3.64 -1.34 9.56
CA PHE A 72 -3.76 -0.32 8.51
C PHE A 72 -5.23 -0.03 8.18
N VAL A 73 -6.04 -1.07 8.05
CA VAL A 73 -7.47 -0.91 7.79
C VAL A 73 -8.14 -0.13 8.93
N ASP A 74 -7.85 -0.50 10.17
CA ASP A 74 -8.41 0.17 11.33
C ASP A 74 -8.00 1.65 11.39
N LEU A 75 -6.76 1.96 11.01
CA LEU A 75 -6.29 3.33 10.95
C LEU A 75 -7.11 4.16 9.95
N ILE A 76 -7.32 3.61 8.75
CA ILE A 76 -8.09 4.30 7.72
C ILE A 76 -9.53 4.53 8.17
N LEU A 77 -10.16 3.50 8.73
CA LEU A 77 -11.55 3.60 9.19
C LEU A 77 -11.71 4.61 10.32
N LYS A 78 -10.69 4.74 11.16
CA LYS A 78 -10.71 5.67 12.28
C LYS A 78 -10.63 7.14 11.83
N HIS A 79 -9.94 7.40 10.74
CA HIS A 79 -9.63 8.76 10.31
C HIS A 79 -10.35 9.19 9.02
N ARG A 80 -11.29 8.39 8.54
CA ARG A 80 -12.04 8.77 7.35
C ARG A 80 -13.12 9.81 7.64
#